data_66cf5530646b1c3fc1dab970f2764b03
#
_entry.id   66cf5530646b1c3fc1dab970f2764b03
#
_cell.length_a   1.000
_cell.length_b   1.000
_cell.length_c   1.000
_cell.angle_alpha   90.00
_cell.angle_beta   90.00
_cell.angle_gamma   90.00
#
_symmetry.space_group_name_H-M   'P 1'
#
loop_
_entity.id
_entity.type
_entity.pdbx_description
1 polymer ?
#
loop_
_entity_poly.entity_id
_entity_poly.type
_entity_poly.pdbx_seq_one_letter_code
_entity_poly.pdbx_strand_id
1 'polypeptide(L)'
;FRLKGEVIKEADMLSKSDEYWASVRQVPLTKKESTMDLFVNRLEQIPGFKYIIFGAKALIENFVETGSKEHPSKVDIGPINTMISSNYIDGTRFRLSGMTTAHFDKHWFLSGYGAYGLKDERWKYSGTVTYSFNKRDYVVWEFPKHYLSATYSYDVMSPMDKFLFTDKDNIFLSVKTTTVDQMSYMRDATINYELETLTGFGVKAMLRHRNDEPTGKLEYLRNDAAQTRVHDVTTSEASLTLRYAPGESFVNSKQRRVPVSLDAPIFTLTHAMGFKGVLGGDYNFNRTEASVWKRFWLPASWGKIDCSVKAGAEWNTVPFPLLILPEANLSYITQRETFNLINNMEFLNDRYASMSLSYDMNGKLFNRIPLIKNLKWREMFRVRALWGTLTDKNNPFKSNNPDLFRFPTRDGKFTS
;
A
#
# COMPACT_ATOMS: atom_id res chain seq x y z
N PHE A 1 14.07 -3.53 26.07
CA PHE A 1 15.14 -2.53 25.89
C PHE A 1 14.59 -1.42 25.01
N ARG A 2 14.36 -0.21 25.57
CA ARG A 2 14.12 0.99 24.77
C ARG A 2 15.49 1.59 24.48
N LEU A 3 15.94 1.56 23.24
CA LEU A 3 17.04 2.38 22.79
C LEU A 3 16.60 3.86 22.87
N LYS A 4 16.95 4.52 23.96
CA LYS A 4 16.88 5.98 24.08
C LYS A 4 18.20 6.51 23.56
N GLY A 5 18.29 6.80 22.27
CA GLY A 5 19.48 7.40 21.67
C GLY A 5 19.31 7.57 20.18
N GLU A 6 19.93 8.57 19.66
CA GLU A 6 20.05 8.78 18.22
C GLU A 6 20.90 7.66 17.62
N VAL A 7 20.39 6.92 16.65
CA VAL A 7 21.18 5.89 15.96
C VAL A 7 22.05 6.59 14.93
N ILE A 8 23.30 6.86 15.30
CA ILE A 8 24.31 7.42 14.39
C ILE A 8 24.92 6.25 13.61
N LYS A 9 24.77 6.25 12.30
CA LYS A 9 25.45 5.33 11.40
C LYS A 9 26.71 6.02 10.88
N GLU A 10 27.87 5.45 11.16
CA GLU A 10 29.11 5.90 10.52
C GLU A 10 29.09 5.56 9.04
N ALA A 11 29.51 6.50 8.19
CA ALA A 11 29.49 6.35 6.74
C ALA A 11 30.33 5.16 6.24
N ASP A 12 31.37 4.77 7.00
CA ASP A 12 32.30 3.68 6.70
C ASP A 12 31.96 2.36 7.41
N MET A 13 30.80 2.27 8.08
CA MET A 13 30.39 1.09 8.86
C MET A 13 30.42 -0.20 8.04
N LEU A 14 30.08 -0.14 6.76
CA LEU A 14 30.03 -1.30 5.86
C LEU A 14 31.41 -1.65 5.25
N SER A 15 32.41 -0.77 5.38
CA SER A 15 33.76 -0.98 4.85
C SER A 15 34.77 -1.42 5.91
N LYS A 16 34.37 -1.49 7.19
CA LYS A 16 35.25 -1.93 8.29
C LYS A 16 35.55 -3.42 8.19
N SER A 17 36.82 -3.78 8.48
CA SER A 17 37.29 -5.17 8.35
C SER A 17 36.66 -6.09 9.41
N ASP A 18 36.72 -7.40 9.15
CA ASP A 18 36.27 -8.44 10.08
C ASP A 18 37.03 -8.40 11.42
N GLU A 19 38.31 -8.00 11.40
CA GLU A 19 39.11 -7.82 12.62
C GLU A 19 38.58 -6.68 13.44
N TYR A 20 38.21 -5.55 12.84
CA TYR A 20 37.54 -4.45 13.55
C TYR A 20 36.26 -4.92 14.23
N TRP A 21 35.40 -5.65 13.50
CA TRP A 21 34.16 -6.17 14.07
C TRP A 21 34.40 -7.20 15.17
N ALA A 22 35.46 -8.02 15.05
CA ALA A 22 35.83 -8.98 16.09
C ALA A 22 36.26 -8.27 17.38
N SER A 23 36.96 -7.12 17.27
CA SER A 23 37.41 -6.35 18.43
C SER A 23 36.29 -5.59 19.16
N VAL A 24 35.25 -5.16 18.45
CA VAL A 24 34.14 -4.37 19.00
C VAL A 24 32.98 -5.25 19.49
N ARG A 25 32.90 -6.51 19.07
CA ARG A 25 31.84 -7.44 19.49
C ARG A 25 31.93 -7.74 20.98
N GLN A 26 30.84 -7.46 21.70
CA GLN A 26 30.72 -7.82 23.12
C GLN A 26 30.47 -9.32 23.33
N VAL A 27 29.99 -10.03 22.34
CA VAL A 27 29.74 -11.48 22.35
C VAL A 27 30.47 -12.10 21.17
N PRO A 28 31.37 -13.09 21.37
CA PRO A 28 32.05 -13.76 20.29
C PRO A 28 31.08 -14.55 19.42
N LEU A 29 31.39 -14.68 18.12
CA LEU A 29 30.62 -15.53 17.22
C LEU A 29 30.59 -16.98 17.71
N THR A 30 29.44 -17.58 17.65
CA THR A 30 29.31 -19.03 17.87
C THR A 30 29.97 -19.81 16.71
N LYS A 31 30.36 -21.07 16.95
CA LYS A 31 30.92 -21.93 15.88
C LYS A 31 29.99 -22.03 14.66
N LYS A 32 28.67 -21.97 14.85
CA LYS A 32 27.71 -22.00 13.73
C LYS A 32 27.73 -20.71 12.93
N GLU A 33 27.90 -19.56 13.55
CA GLU A 33 27.97 -18.27 12.88
C GLU A 33 29.28 -18.12 12.08
N SER A 34 30.42 -18.52 12.66
CA SER A 34 31.70 -18.51 11.93
C SER A 34 31.74 -19.53 10.78
N THR A 35 31.05 -20.65 10.92
CA THR A 35 30.92 -21.65 9.84
C THR A 35 30.00 -21.15 8.73
N MET A 36 29.05 -20.27 9.03
CA MET A 36 28.15 -19.68 8.04
C MET A 36 28.90 -18.80 7.05
N ASP A 37 29.83 -17.98 7.52
CA ASP A 37 30.67 -17.13 6.64
C ASP A 37 31.53 -17.98 5.70
N LEU A 38 32.16 -19.05 6.23
CA LEU A 38 32.91 -20.00 5.41
C LEU A 38 32.04 -20.72 4.40
N PHE A 39 30.79 -21.06 4.77
CA PHE A 39 29.83 -21.69 3.88
C PHE A 39 29.40 -20.74 2.76
N VAL A 40 29.06 -19.50 3.06
CA VAL A 40 28.70 -18.48 2.07
C VAL A 40 29.85 -18.23 1.10
N ASN A 41 31.08 -18.04 1.60
CA ASN A 41 32.28 -17.84 0.77
C ASN A 41 32.54 -19.03 -0.17
N ARG A 42 32.32 -20.28 0.27
CA ARG A 42 32.42 -21.47 -0.60
C ARG A 42 31.33 -21.52 -1.64
N LEU A 43 30.09 -21.13 -1.29
CA LEU A 43 28.99 -21.08 -2.25
C LEU A 43 29.23 -20.03 -3.33
N GLU A 44 29.81 -18.86 -2.98
CA GLU A 44 30.15 -17.81 -3.94
C GLU A 44 31.20 -18.26 -4.97
N GLN A 45 32.05 -19.25 -4.64
CA GLN A 45 33.04 -19.84 -5.55
C GLN A 45 32.44 -20.80 -6.56
N ILE A 46 31.20 -21.25 -6.38
CA ILE A 46 30.53 -22.17 -7.32
C ILE A 46 30.13 -21.40 -8.60
N PRO A 47 30.56 -21.84 -9.79
CA PRO A 47 30.16 -21.21 -11.05
C PRO A 47 28.63 -21.13 -11.17
N GLY A 48 28.10 -19.93 -11.44
CA GLY A 48 26.66 -19.71 -11.57
C GLY A 48 25.93 -19.40 -10.26
N PHE A 49 26.50 -19.69 -9.08
CA PHE A 49 25.85 -19.42 -7.80
C PHE A 49 25.59 -17.92 -7.54
N LYS A 50 26.47 -17.05 -8.06
CA LYS A 50 26.28 -15.59 -8.05
C LYS A 50 24.94 -15.14 -8.65
N TYR A 51 24.45 -15.85 -9.68
CA TYR A 51 23.15 -15.53 -10.30
C TYR A 51 21.97 -15.97 -9.41
N ILE A 52 22.15 -17.06 -8.65
CA ILE A 52 21.16 -17.51 -7.66
C ILE A 52 21.09 -16.51 -6.52
N ILE A 53 22.23 -16.05 -5.99
CA ILE A 53 22.28 -14.99 -4.95
C ILE A 53 21.66 -13.71 -5.49
N PHE A 54 22.00 -13.32 -6.72
CA PHE A 54 21.43 -12.13 -7.34
C PHE A 54 19.90 -12.23 -7.46
N GLY A 55 19.37 -13.36 -7.94
CA GLY A 55 17.94 -13.60 -8.04
C GLY A 55 17.25 -13.61 -6.66
N ALA A 56 17.85 -14.28 -5.67
CA ALA A 56 17.34 -14.29 -4.31
C ALA A 56 17.32 -12.88 -3.68
N LYS A 57 18.40 -12.11 -3.88
CA LYS A 57 18.49 -10.72 -3.43
C LYS A 57 17.41 -9.87 -4.09
N ALA A 58 17.25 -9.96 -5.41
CA ALA A 58 16.23 -9.25 -6.16
C ALA A 58 14.80 -9.56 -5.67
N LEU A 59 14.51 -10.83 -5.34
CA LEU A 59 13.21 -11.25 -4.80
C LEU A 59 12.98 -10.74 -3.38
N ILE A 60 14.00 -10.76 -2.51
CA ILE A 60 13.89 -10.33 -1.11
C ILE A 60 13.82 -8.81 -1.02
N GLU A 61 14.70 -8.10 -1.69
CA GLU A 61 14.75 -6.64 -1.73
C GLU A 61 13.65 -6.05 -2.60
N ASN A 62 13.12 -6.84 -3.53
CA ASN A 62 12.08 -6.47 -4.50
C ASN A 62 12.53 -5.39 -5.50
N PHE A 63 13.82 -5.09 -5.56
CA PHE A 63 14.45 -4.15 -6.48
C PHE A 63 15.80 -4.68 -6.94
N VAL A 64 16.17 -4.31 -8.17
CA VAL A 64 17.49 -4.56 -8.74
C VAL A 64 18.19 -3.24 -8.93
N GLU A 65 19.32 -3.11 -8.25
CA GLU A 65 20.21 -1.97 -8.39
C GLU A 65 20.99 -2.09 -9.70
N THR A 66 21.07 -1.00 -10.47
CA THR A 66 21.86 -0.96 -11.71
C THR A 66 23.32 -0.59 -11.45
N GLY A 67 23.67 -0.24 -10.20
CA GLY A 67 25.00 0.16 -9.80
C GLY A 67 25.89 -1.01 -9.34
N SER A 68 27.12 -0.66 -8.97
CA SER A 68 28.11 -1.55 -8.37
C SER A 68 28.59 -1.00 -7.02
N LYS A 69 29.51 -1.71 -6.34
CA LYS A 69 30.14 -1.21 -5.10
C LYS A 69 30.93 0.09 -5.33
N GLU A 70 31.54 0.25 -6.50
CA GLU A 70 32.33 1.44 -6.85
C GLU A 70 31.47 2.57 -7.42
N HIS A 71 30.39 2.24 -8.09
CA HIS A 71 29.47 3.17 -8.71
C HIS A 71 28.05 2.94 -8.16
N PRO A 72 27.63 3.69 -7.13
CA PRO A 72 26.31 3.55 -6.53
C PRO A 72 25.18 3.65 -7.53
N SER A 73 24.11 2.87 -7.32
CA SER A 73 22.98 2.81 -8.23
C SER A 73 22.28 4.16 -8.35
N LYS A 74 22.21 4.68 -9.58
CA LYS A 74 21.44 5.90 -9.90
C LYS A 74 19.99 5.59 -10.24
N VAL A 75 19.72 4.36 -10.69
CA VAL A 75 18.38 3.87 -11.06
C VAL A 75 18.21 2.47 -10.51
N ASP A 76 17.11 2.22 -9.81
CA ASP A 76 16.71 0.90 -9.36
C ASP A 76 15.53 0.41 -10.19
N ILE A 77 15.59 -0.85 -10.65
CA ILE A 77 14.53 -1.52 -11.41
C ILE A 77 13.65 -2.28 -10.41
N GLY A 78 12.36 -2.07 -10.45
CA GLY A 78 11.39 -2.74 -9.58
C GLY A 78 10.20 -1.83 -9.23
N PRO A 79 9.24 -2.36 -8.47
CA PRO A 79 9.23 -3.63 -7.72
C PRO A 79 9.18 -4.88 -8.61
N ILE A 80 10.02 -5.88 -8.31
CA ILE A 80 10.13 -7.10 -9.12
C ILE A 80 8.86 -7.96 -9.05
N ASN A 81 8.21 -7.99 -7.89
CA ASN A 81 6.98 -8.75 -7.67
C ASN A 81 5.76 -8.19 -8.42
N THR A 82 5.92 -7.08 -9.15
CA THR A 82 4.86 -6.50 -9.98
C THR A 82 5.12 -6.68 -11.48
N MET A 83 6.23 -7.32 -11.86
CA MET A 83 6.62 -7.45 -13.28
C MET A 83 5.66 -8.35 -14.08
N ILE A 84 5.06 -9.32 -13.41
CA ILE A 84 4.05 -10.21 -14.00
C ILE A 84 2.84 -10.25 -13.08
N SER A 85 1.68 -9.95 -13.64
CA SER A 85 0.40 -9.99 -12.93
C SER A 85 -0.71 -10.47 -13.88
N SER A 86 -1.91 -10.63 -13.34
CA SER A 86 -3.07 -11.01 -14.16
C SER A 86 -4.33 -10.34 -13.63
N ASN A 87 -5.19 -9.89 -14.52
CA ASN A 87 -6.54 -9.44 -14.20
C ASN A 87 -7.50 -9.75 -15.36
N TYR A 88 -8.80 -9.54 -15.14
CA TYR A 88 -9.84 -9.92 -16.08
C TYR A 88 -9.75 -9.20 -17.43
N ILE A 89 -9.32 -7.94 -17.44
CA ILE A 89 -9.24 -7.10 -18.65
C ILE A 89 -7.92 -7.35 -19.38
N ASP A 90 -6.78 -7.21 -18.68
CA ASP A 90 -5.46 -7.35 -19.30
C ASP A 90 -5.14 -8.82 -19.69
N GLY A 91 -5.77 -9.80 -19.03
CA GLY A 91 -5.30 -11.17 -19.05
C GLY A 91 -3.95 -11.23 -18.32
N THR A 92 -2.95 -11.85 -18.93
CA THR A 92 -1.56 -11.75 -18.45
C THR A 92 -1.02 -10.36 -18.77
N ARG A 93 -0.40 -9.74 -17.79
CA ARG A 93 0.16 -8.39 -17.85
C ARG A 93 1.64 -8.40 -17.52
N PHE A 94 2.44 -7.80 -18.38
CA PHE A 94 3.86 -7.56 -18.14
C PHE A 94 4.07 -6.09 -17.79
N ARG A 95 4.85 -5.83 -16.75
CA ARG A 95 5.16 -4.48 -16.26
C ARG A 95 6.65 -4.32 -16.03
N LEU A 96 7.21 -3.22 -16.49
CA LEU A 96 8.56 -2.79 -16.18
C LEU A 96 8.48 -1.46 -15.43
N SER A 97 9.05 -1.44 -14.24
CA SER A 97 9.03 -0.28 -13.34
C SER A 97 10.45 0.10 -12.95
N GLY A 98 10.66 1.36 -12.65
CA GLY A 98 11.95 1.86 -12.18
C GLY A 98 11.82 3.17 -11.42
N MET A 99 12.87 3.48 -10.67
CA MET A 99 12.98 4.74 -9.94
C MET A 99 14.42 5.21 -9.87
N THR A 100 14.62 6.53 -9.85
CA THR A 100 15.92 7.12 -9.55
C THR A 100 16.19 7.11 -8.05
N THR A 101 17.47 7.11 -7.68
CA THR A 101 17.92 7.19 -6.29
C THR A 101 18.56 8.56 -6.02
N ALA A 102 18.91 8.84 -4.78
CA ALA A 102 19.63 10.05 -4.39
C ALA A 102 21.06 10.13 -4.96
N HIS A 103 21.56 9.05 -5.59
CA HIS A 103 22.83 9.08 -6.34
C HIS A 103 22.67 9.64 -7.76
N PHE A 104 21.43 9.75 -8.26
CA PHE A 104 21.12 10.50 -9.46
C PHE A 104 21.05 12.00 -9.15
N ASP A 105 20.20 12.37 -8.21
CA ASP A 105 20.07 13.72 -7.66
C ASP A 105 19.55 13.66 -6.23
N LYS A 106 20.01 14.56 -5.34
CA LYS A 106 19.64 14.57 -3.91
C LYS A 106 18.24 15.12 -3.63
N HIS A 107 17.66 15.83 -4.59
CA HIS A 107 16.37 16.51 -4.47
C HIS A 107 15.35 16.01 -5.49
N TRP A 108 15.79 15.69 -6.71
CA TRP A 108 14.90 15.29 -7.80
C TRP A 108 14.84 13.77 -7.93
N PHE A 109 13.63 13.24 -7.92
CA PHE A 109 13.36 11.82 -8.07
C PHE A 109 12.34 11.59 -9.16
N LEU A 110 12.62 10.63 -10.00
CA LEU A 110 11.72 10.13 -11.04
C LEU A 110 11.37 8.68 -10.75
N SER A 111 10.12 8.33 -10.91
CA SER A 111 9.68 6.93 -10.84
C SER A 111 8.55 6.69 -11.82
N GLY A 112 8.37 5.45 -12.23
CA GLY A 112 7.28 5.11 -13.13
C GLY A 112 7.31 3.68 -13.60
N TYR A 113 6.31 3.34 -14.40
CA TYR A 113 6.22 2.05 -15.06
C TYR A 113 5.55 2.14 -16.43
N GLY A 114 5.85 1.18 -17.28
CA GLY A 114 5.09 0.80 -18.45
C GLY A 114 4.60 -0.63 -18.30
N ALA A 115 3.36 -0.90 -18.67
CA ALA A 115 2.78 -2.24 -18.61
C ALA A 115 1.93 -2.53 -19.86
N TYR A 116 1.92 -3.79 -20.28
CA TYR A 116 1.15 -4.24 -21.44
C TYR A 116 0.29 -5.44 -21.08
N GLY A 117 -1.01 -5.36 -21.36
CA GLY A 117 -1.96 -6.45 -21.21
C GLY A 117 -2.05 -7.26 -22.51
N LEU A 118 -1.93 -8.59 -22.40
CA LEU A 118 -1.97 -9.45 -23.59
C LEU A 118 -3.37 -9.65 -24.14
N LYS A 119 -4.41 -9.47 -23.33
CA LYS A 119 -5.80 -9.71 -23.74
C LYS A 119 -6.47 -8.47 -24.33
N ASP A 120 -6.24 -7.30 -23.74
CA ASP A 120 -6.82 -6.04 -24.20
C ASP A 120 -5.89 -5.28 -25.15
N GLU A 121 -4.64 -5.77 -25.34
CA GLU A 121 -3.62 -5.23 -26.24
C GLU A 121 -3.35 -3.73 -26.02
N ARG A 122 -3.47 -3.26 -24.78
CA ARG A 122 -3.29 -1.84 -24.42
C ARG A 122 -2.09 -1.61 -23.52
N TRP A 123 -1.41 -0.51 -23.74
CA TRP A 123 -0.38 0.01 -22.84
C TRP A 123 -1.02 0.74 -21.67
N LYS A 124 -0.50 0.49 -20.49
CA LYS A 124 -0.76 1.23 -19.26
C LYS A 124 0.55 1.81 -18.77
N TYR A 125 0.50 2.94 -18.10
CA TYR A 125 1.70 3.62 -17.66
C TYR A 125 1.44 4.54 -16.47
N SER A 126 2.51 4.81 -15.72
CA SER A 126 2.52 5.83 -14.69
C SER A 126 3.89 6.50 -14.66
N GLY A 127 3.91 7.79 -14.45
CA GLY A 127 5.11 8.59 -14.26
C GLY A 127 4.93 9.54 -13.09
N THR A 128 5.92 9.60 -12.22
CA THR A 128 5.96 10.49 -11.05
C THR A 128 7.26 11.27 -11.05
N VAL A 129 7.14 12.58 -10.90
CA VAL A 129 8.26 13.47 -10.63
C VAL A 129 8.11 13.98 -9.20
N THR A 130 9.16 13.87 -8.40
CA THR A 130 9.14 14.30 -7.00
C THR A 130 10.32 15.23 -6.72
N TYR A 131 10.04 16.35 -6.09
CA TYR A 131 11.04 17.26 -5.54
C TYR A 131 11.06 17.14 -4.03
N SER A 132 12.18 16.71 -3.46
CA SER A 132 12.41 16.66 -2.01
C SER A 132 13.06 17.94 -1.53
N PHE A 133 12.43 18.62 -0.58
CA PHE A 133 13.00 19.81 0.07
C PHE A 133 14.21 19.49 0.94
N ASN A 134 14.25 18.23 1.46
CA ASN A 134 15.39 17.72 2.22
C ASN A 134 16.33 16.94 1.29
N LYS A 135 17.65 17.06 1.53
CA LYS A 135 18.62 16.14 0.91
C LYS A 135 18.35 14.72 1.35
N ARG A 136 18.37 13.78 0.41
CA ARG A 136 18.13 12.36 0.66
C ARG A 136 19.43 11.57 0.53
N ASP A 137 19.49 10.43 1.23
CA ASP A 137 20.62 9.53 1.15
C ASP A 137 20.42 8.47 0.08
N TYR A 138 19.19 7.95 -0.08
CA TYR A 138 18.87 6.94 -1.07
C TYR A 138 17.49 7.13 -1.74
N VAL A 139 16.39 7.23 -0.95
CA VAL A 139 15.01 7.32 -1.49
C VAL A 139 14.27 8.55 -0.99
N VAL A 140 13.26 8.97 -1.76
CA VAL A 140 12.49 10.18 -1.46
C VAL A 140 11.63 10.07 -0.18
N TRP A 141 11.19 8.86 0.19
CA TRP A 141 10.33 8.64 1.37
C TRP A 141 11.09 8.40 2.68
N GLU A 142 12.38 8.69 2.72
CA GLU A 142 13.15 8.70 3.97
C GLU A 142 12.51 9.64 5.01
N PHE A 143 12.61 9.24 6.29
CA PHE A 143 12.10 10.05 7.40
C PHE A 143 13.11 11.15 7.77
N PRO A 144 12.65 12.37 8.05
CA PRO A 144 11.29 12.88 7.88
C PRO A 144 11.00 13.25 6.41
N LYS A 145 9.78 12.98 5.95
CA LYS A 145 9.36 13.35 4.60
C LYS A 145 9.15 14.85 4.49
N HIS A 146 9.58 15.43 3.39
CA HIS A 146 9.21 16.79 2.97
C HIS A 146 9.40 16.89 1.46
N TYR A 147 8.33 16.68 0.72
CA TYR A 147 8.40 16.68 -0.73
C TYR A 147 7.10 17.13 -1.40
N LEU A 148 7.23 17.55 -2.65
CA LEU A 148 6.16 17.79 -3.61
C LEU A 148 6.28 16.77 -4.74
N SER A 149 5.21 16.10 -5.11
CA SER A 149 5.20 15.17 -6.23
C SER A 149 4.05 15.41 -7.19
N ALA A 150 4.29 15.19 -8.47
CA ALA A 150 3.30 15.18 -9.53
C ALA A 150 3.31 13.82 -10.21
N THR A 151 2.14 13.18 -10.31
CA THR A 151 1.95 11.86 -10.90
C THR A 151 0.91 11.93 -11.99
N TYR A 152 1.18 11.29 -13.13
CA TYR A 152 0.16 11.00 -14.13
C TYR A 152 0.16 9.50 -14.41
N SER A 153 -1.03 8.89 -14.46
CA SER A 153 -1.18 7.48 -14.74
C SER A 153 -2.40 7.19 -15.62
N TYR A 154 -2.26 6.15 -16.45
CA TYR A 154 -3.34 5.49 -17.16
C TYR A 154 -3.26 4.01 -16.87
N ASP A 155 -4.28 3.46 -16.23
CA ASP A 155 -4.29 2.06 -15.83
C ASP A 155 -5.71 1.50 -15.77
N VAL A 156 -5.85 0.18 -15.61
CA VAL A 156 -7.10 -0.52 -15.36
C VAL A 156 -7.15 -0.98 -13.89
N MET A 157 -8.26 -0.69 -13.21
CA MET A 157 -8.44 -1.02 -11.79
C MET A 157 -9.84 -1.54 -11.51
N SER A 158 -9.96 -2.44 -10.54
CA SER A 158 -11.24 -2.71 -9.90
C SER A 158 -11.59 -1.56 -8.95
N PRO A 159 -12.88 -1.21 -8.78
CA PRO A 159 -13.29 -0.21 -7.80
C PRO A 159 -12.77 -0.46 -6.39
N MET A 160 -12.57 -1.71 -6.00
CA MET A 160 -12.03 -2.08 -4.68
C MET A 160 -10.52 -1.90 -4.58
N ASP A 161 -9.77 -2.04 -5.66
CA ASP A 161 -8.32 -1.85 -5.65
C ASP A 161 -7.93 -0.41 -5.28
N LYS A 162 -8.85 0.56 -5.45
CA LYS A 162 -8.68 1.96 -5.04
C LYS A 162 -8.46 2.14 -3.53
N PHE A 163 -8.89 1.18 -2.72
CA PHE A 163 -8.85 1.21 -1.25
C PHE A 163 -7.73 0.35 -0.67
N LEU A 164 -7.02 -0.43 -1.48
CA LEU A 164 -5.93 -1.30 -1.04
C LEU A 164 -4.61 -0.53 -0.92
N PHE A 165 -3.85 -0.82 0.12
CA PHE A 165 -2.50 -0.26 0.31
C PHE A 165 -1.42 -0.94 -0.52
N THR A 166 -1.66 -2.18 -0.92
CA THR A 166 -0.71 -2.98 -1.68
C THR A 166 -0.95 -2.79 -3.17
N ASP A 167 0.14 -2.71 -3.95
CA ASP A 167 0.06 -2.59 -5.40
C ASP A 167 -0.74 -3.77 -5.99
N LYS A 168 -1.76 -3.46 -6.79
CA LYS A 168 -2.65 -4.43 -7.43
C LYS A 168 -1.92 -5.42 -8.35
N ASP A 169 -0.78 -5.01 -8.90
CA ASP A 169 0.05 -5.81 -9.80
C ASP A 169 0.99 -6.76 -9.07
N ASN A 170 1.00 -6.77 -7.74
CA ASN A 170 1.76 -7.75 -6.99
C ASN A 170 1.31 -9.17 -7.38
N ILE A 171 2.24 -9.99 -7.88
CA ILE A 171 1.98 -11.33 -8.41
C ILE A 171 1.17 -12.21 -7.45
N PHE A 172 1.45 -12.11 -6.15
CA PHE A 172 0.73 -12.88 -5.12
C PHE A 172 -0.68 -12.38 -4.87
N LEU A 173 -0.97 -11.12 -5.18
CA LEU A 173 -2.29 -10.49 -4.96
C LEU A 173 -3.10 -10.44 -6.26
N SER A 174 -2.46 -10.56 -7.41
CA SER A 174 -3.12 -10.57 -8.71
C SER A 174 -3.91 -11.85 -8.94
N VAL A 175 -3.50 -12.97 -8.31
CA VAL A 175 -4.26 -14.22 -8.33
C VAL A 175 -5.44 -14.12 -7.38
N LYS A 176 -6.64 -13.97 -7.94
CA LYS A 176 -7.88 -13.75 -7.18
C LYS A 176 -8.61 -15.08 -6.91
N THR A 177 -9.31 -15.15 -5.77
CA THR A 177 -10.17 -16.28 -5.41
C THR A 177 -11.49 -16.31 -6.17
N THR A 178 -11.89 -15.16 -6.71
CA THR A 178 -13.11 -14.98 -7.48
C THR A 178 -12.83 -14.17 -8.74
N THR A 179 -13.68 -14.27 -9.75
CA THR A 179 -13.57 -13.44 -10.96
C THR A 179 -13.93 -11.98 -10.64
N VAL A 180 -12.98 -11.07 -10.87
CA VAL A 180 -13.15 -9.63 -10.73
C VAL A 180 -13.30 -9.05 -12.12
N ASP A 181 -14.54 -9.10 -12.67
CA ASP A 181 -14.85 -8.70 -14.04
C ASP A 181 -15.41 -7.28 -14.17
N GLN A 182 -15.63 -6.60 -13.05
CA GLN A 182 -16.08 -5.22 -12.96
C GLN A 182 -14.88 -4.32 -12.71
N MET A 183 -14.40 -3.66 -13.75
CA MET A 183 -13.19 -2.83 -13.72
C MET A 183 -13.43 -1.50 -14.42
N SER A 184 -12.50 -0.57 -14.28
CA SER A 184 -12.51 0.70 -15.01
C SER A 184 -11.11 1.03 -15.53
N TYR A 185 -11.01 1.62 -16.73
CA TYR A 185 -9.84 2.34 -17.14
C TYR A 185 -9.82 3.69 -16.42
N MET A 186 -8.70 4.00 -15.83
CA MET A 186 -8.56 5.18 -14.98
C MET A 186 -7.42 6.05 -15.50
N ARG A 187 -7.73 7.31 -15.79
CA ARG A 187 -6.73 8.38 -15.98
C ARG A 187 -6.67 9.20 -14.70
N ASP A 188 -5.51 9.32 -14.12
CA ASP A 188 -5.34 9.97 -12.81
C ASP A 188 -4.15 10.94 -12.87
N ALA A 189 -4.41 12.21 -12.65
CA ALA A 189 -3.40 13.25 -12.50
C ALA A 189 -3.44 13.75 -11.05
N THR A 190 -2.33 13.64 -10.34
CA THR A 190 -2.27 13.93 -8.90
C THR A 190 -1.07 14.81 -8.56
N ILE A 191 -1.27 15.84 -7.75
CA ILE A 191 -0.22 16.62 -7.11
C ILE A 191 -0.30 16.40 -5.62
N ASN A 192 0.79 15.96 -4.98
CA ASN A 192 0.86 15.73 -3.54
C ASN A 192 1.97 16.57 -2.92
N TYR A 193 1.64 17.25 -1.83
CA TYR A 193 2.61 17.81 -0.89
C TYR A 193 2.56 17.00 0.40
N GLU A 194 3.70 16.53 0.88
CA GLU A 194 3.80 15.73 2.10
C GLU A 194 4.91 16.26 3.00
N LEU A 195 4.56 16.53 4.26
CA LEU A 195 5.46 17.02 5.31
C LEU A 195 5.31 16.14 6.55
N GLU A 196 6.43 15.65 7.07
CA GLU A 196 6.52 14.99 8.38
C GLU A 196 7.46 15.78 9.28
N THR A 197 7.14 15.88 10.55
CA THR A 197 7.97 16.51 11.58
C THR A 197 8.58 15.46 12.50
N LEU A 198 9.67 15.81 13.17
CA LEU A 198 10.31 14.95 14.20
C LEU A 198 9.43 14.76 15.44
N THR A 199 8.42 15.60 15.63
CA THR A 199 7.45 15.50 16.73
C THR A 199 6.33 14.49 16.47
N GLY A 200 6.33 13.85 15.28
CA GLY A 200 5.33 12.88 14.87
C GLY A 200 4.07 13.47 14.23
N PHE A 201 4.07 14.78 13.94
CA PHE A 201 3.00 15.40 13.17
C PHE A 201 3.30 15.33 11.67
N GLY A 202 2.31 14.96 10.88
CA GLY A 202 2.40 14.88 9.42
C GLY A 202 1.20 15.53 8.75
N VAL A 203 1.45 16.15 7.59
CA VAL A 203 0.44 16.74 6.72
C VAL A 203 0.63 16.21 5.32
N LYS A 204 -0.46 15.81 4.66
CA LYS A 204 -0.49 15.52 3.24
C LYS A 204 -1.63 16.30 2.60
N ALA A 205 -1.29 17.19 1.67
CA ALA A 205 -2.26 17.87 0.82
C ALA A 205 -2.20 17.26 -0.59
N MET A 206 -3.36 16.99 -1.18
CA MET A 206 -3.45 16.37 -2.51
C MET A 206 -4.47 17.13 -3.36
N LEU A 207 -4.10 17.38 -4.59
CA LEU A 207 -5.01 17.74 -5.68
C LEU A 207 -5.03 16.58 -6.66
N ARG A 208 -6.22 16.14 -7.06
CA ARG A 208 -6.41 15.02 -7.99
C ARG A 208 -7.44 15.37 -9.04
N HIS A 209 -7.13 15.02 -10.26
CA HIS A 209 -8.07 14.99 -11.38
C HIS A 209 -8.11 13.57 -11.94
N ARG A 210 -9.29 12.95 -11.93
CA ARG A 210 -9.48 11.55 -12.31
C ARG A 210 -10.64 11.42 -13.27
N ASN A 211 -10.45 10.56 -14.28
CA ASN A 211 -11.49 10.08 -15.15
C ASN A 211 -11.56 8.55 -15.08
N ASP A 212 -12.74 8.02 -14.75
CA ASP A 212 -13.02 6.59 -14.61
C ASP A 212 -13.96 6.14 -15.75
N GLU A 213 -13.48 5.32 -16.66
CA GLU A 213 -14.24 4.72 -17.77
C GLU A 213 -14.54 3.25 -17.44
N PRO A 214 -15.82 2.85 -17.24
CA PRO A 214 -16.18 1.48 -16.86
C PRO A 214 -15.85 0.49 -17.98
N THR A 215 -15.40 -0.71 -17.61
CA THR A 215 -15.04 -1.77 -18.54
C THR A 215 -15.35 -3.16 -17.95
N GLY A 216 -15.27 -4.19 -18.79
CA GLY A 216 -15.66 -5.54 -18.40
C GLY A 216 -17.19 -5.61 -18.24
N LYS A 217 -17.64 -6.06 -17.07
CA LYS A 217 -19.07 -6.08 -16.72
C LYS A 217 -19.52 -4.88 -15.88
N LEU A 218 -18.65 -3.88 -15.68
CA LEU A 218 -19.02 -2.64 -15.02
C LEU A 218 -19.70 -1.71 -16.01
N GLU A 219 -20.86 -1.20 -15.64
CA GLU A 219 -21.60 -0.20 -16.41
C GLU A 219 -22.10 0.91 -15.49
N TYR A 220 -22.11 2.12 -16.01
CA TYR A 220 -22.70 3.27 -15.34
C TYR A 220 -24.04 3.59 -16.00
N LEU A 221 -25.13 3.18 -15.35
CA LEU A 221 -26.51 3.39 -15.84
C LEU A 221 -27.21 4.39 -14.93
N ARG A 222 -27.64 5.53 -15.46
CA ARG A 222 -28.40 6.53 -14.70
C ARG A 222 -29.67 5.94 -14.11
N ASN A 223 -30.12 6.50 -13.01
CA ASN A 223 -31.37 6.13 -12.37
C ASN A 223 -32.56 6.90 -12.99
N ASP A 224 -32.57 7.02 -14.31
CA ASP A 224 -33.69 7.55 -15.11
C ASP A 224 -34.49 6.41 -15.69
N ALA A 225 -35.65 6.75 -16.29
CA ALA A 225 -36.55 5.77 -16.92
C ALA A 225 -35.90 5.06 -18.12
N ALA A 226 -35.01 5.73 -18.84
CA ALA A 226 -34.30 5.22 -20.00
C ALA A 226 -33.04 4.42 -19.63
N GLN A 227 -32.63 4.42 -18.36
CA GLN A 227 -31.33 3.86 -17.91
C GLN A 227 -30.17 4.33 -18.78
N THR A 228 -30.07 5.64 -18.98
CA THR A 228 -29.10 6.24 -19.87
C THR A 228 -27.68 5.82 -19.45
N ARG A 229 -26.94 5.25 -20.41
CA ARG A 229 -25.56 4.84 -20.18
C ARG A 229 -24.63 6.05 -20.10
N VAL A 230 -23.83 6.13 -19.04
CA VAL A 230 -22.78 7.13 -18.85
C VAL A 230 -21.46 6.51 -19.26
N HIS A 231 -20.72 7.19 -20.13
CA HIS A 231 -19.47 6.66 -20.68
C HIS A 231 -18.34 6.66 -19.64
N ASP A 232 -18.24 7.72 -18.86
CA ASP A 232 -17.19 7.91 -17.87
C ASP A 232 -17.64 8.85 -16.74
N VAL A 233 -16.88 8.87 -15.68
CA VAL A 233 -17.07 9.78 -14.54
C VAL A 233 -15.78 10.53 -14.30
N THR A 234 -15.85 11.85 -14.37
CA THR A 234 -14.71 12.74 -14.09
C THR A 234 -14.87 13.36 -12.71
N THR A 235 -13.79 13.35 -11.94
CA THR A 235 -13.73 13.98 -10.62
C THR A 235 -12.51 14.88 -10.49
N SER A 236 -12.71 16.04 -9.89
CA SER A 236 -11.62 16.94 -9.48
C SER A 236 -11.74 17.15 -7.98
N GLU A 237 -10.72 16.74 -7.22
CA GLU A 237 -10.76 16.76 -5.77
C GLU A 237 -9.54 17.43 -5.16
N ALA A 238 -9.75 18.03 -4.00
CA ALA A 238 -8.70 18.44 -3.08
C ALA A 238 -8.88 17.69 -1.77
N SER A 239 -7.80 17.15 -1.22
CA SER A 239 -7.85 16.48 0.08
C SER A 239 -6.72 16.90 1.00
N LEU A 240 -7.01 16.88 2.30
CA LEU A 240 -6.07 17.13 3.38
C LEU A 240 -6.08 15.96 4.34
N THR A 241 -4.90 15.38 4.57
CA THR A 241 -4.70 14.35 5.59
C THR A 241 -3.80 14.90 6.69
N LEU A 242 -4.27 14.85 7.91
CA LEU A 242 -3.51 15.14 9.12
C LEU A 242 -3.18 13.82 9.79
N ARG A 243 -1.91 13.63 10.14
CA ARG A 243 -1.41 12.45 10.85
C ARG A 243 -0.68 12.89 12.11
N TYR A 244 -0.95 12.22 13.22
CA TYR A 244 -0.24 12.46 14.47
C TYR A 244 0.18 11.13 15.10
N ALA A 245 1.48 10.95 15.29
CA ALA A 245 2.06 9.73 15.83
C ALA A 245 3.16 10.09 16.85
N PRO A 246 2.78 10.50 18.07
CA PRO A 246 3.74 10.95 19.08
C PRO A 246 4.69 9.82 19.49
N GLY A 247 5.98 10.13 19.49
CA GLY A 247 7.04 9.18 19.85
C GLY A 247 7.37 8.15 18.76
N GLU A 248 6.82 8.30 17.56
CA GLU A 248 7.23 7.51 16.40
C GLU A 248 8.62 7.94 15.92
N SER A 249 9.48 6.97 15.66
CA SER A 249 10.80 7.18 15.10
C SER A 249 11.17 6.09 14.10
N PHE A 250 12.03 6.41 13.15
CA PHE A 250 12.43 5.52 12.07
C PHE A 250 13.93 5.48 11.90
N VAL A 251 14.42 4.34 11.44
CA VAL A 251 15.75 4.20 10.84
C VAL A 251 15.56 4.07 9.34
N ASN A 252 16.20 4.95 8.58
CA ASN A 252 16.23 4.85 7.14
C ASN A 252 17.21 3.74 6.75
N SER A 253 16.74 2.75 6.02
CA SER A 253 17.57 1.77 5.32
C SER A 253 17.47 2.03 3.83
N LYS A 254 18.25 1.31 3.02
CA LYS A 254 18.42 1.58 1.60
C LYS A 254 17.10 1.82 0.83
N GLN A 255 16.10 0.97 1.03
CA GLN A 255 14.81 1.08 0.31
C GLN A 255 13.60 1.14 1.24
N ARG A 256 13.82 1.11 2.55
CA ARG A 256 12.75 1.09 3.54
C ARG A 256 13.09 2.00 4.69
N ARG A 257 12.08 2.66 5.22
CA ARG A 257 12.14 3.20 6.56
C ARG A 257 11.58 2.16 7.53
N VAL A 258 12.33 1.83 8.56
CA VAL A 258 11.94 0.83 9.55
C VAL A 258 11.55 1.54 10.84
N PRO A 259 10.33 1.35 11.37
CA PRO A 259 9.93 1.97 12.63
C PRO A 259 10.75 1.37 13.77
N VAL A 260 11.32 2.23 14.60
CA VAL A 260 12.01 1.87 15.86
C VAL A 260 10.99 1.80 16.99
N SER A 261 10.10 2.78 17.07
CA SER A 261 8.98 2.79 18.01
C SER A 261 7.84 1.97 17.41
N LEU A 262 7.59 0.78 17.97
CA LEU A 262 6.62 -0.15 17.42
C LEU A 262 5.21 0.02 18.04
N ASP A 263 5.05 0.87 19.03
CA ASP A 263 3.83 1.03 19.83
C ASP A 263 3.33 2.48 19.92
N ALA A 264 3.92 3.40 19.16
CA ALA A 264 3.41 4.76 19.06
C ALA A 264 1.96 4.74 18.54
N PRO A 265 1.01 5.44 19.20
CA PRO A 265 -0.34 5.57 18.65
C PRO A 265 -0.29 6.39 17.37
N ILE A 266 -1.12 6.03 16.39
CA ILE A 266 -1.22 6.74 15.11
C ILE A 266 -2.66 7.21 14.96
N PHE A 267 -2.84 8.51 14.86
CA PHE A 267 -4.11 9.15 14.57
C PHE A 267 -4.05 9.72 13.15
N THR A 268 -5.08 9.46 12.36
CA THR A 268 -5.18 10.01 11.00
C THR A 268 -6.57 10.57 10.79
N LEU A 269 -6.64 11.76 10.21
CA LEU A 269 -7.88 12.40 9.77
C LEU A 269 -7.68 12.87 8.34
N THR A 270 -8.54 12.42 7.46
CA THR A 270 -8.56 12.82 6.04
C THR A 270 -9.89 13.47 5.70
N HIS A 271 -9.85 14.61 5.05
CA HIS A 271 -11.03 15.23 4.45
C HIS A 271 -10.75 15.50 2.97
N ALA A 272 -11.67 15.07 2.11
CA ALA A 272 -11.60 15.24 0.67
C ALA A 272 -12.85 15.97 0.18
N MET A 273 -12.67 16.94 -0.70
CA MET A 273 -13.73 17.72 -1.35
C MET A 273 -13.62 17.56 -2.86
N GLY A 274 -14.70 17.16 -3.51
CA GLY A 274 -14.84 17.13 -4.95
C GLY A 274 -15.57 18.37 -5.46
N PHE A 275 -15.18 18.86 -6.64
CA PHE A 275 -15.67 20.10 -7.22
C PHE A 275 -16.28 19.86 -8.59
N LYS A 276 -17.61 20.04 -8.71
CA LYS A 276 -18.31 20.00 -9.98
C LYS A 276 -17.92 21.19 -10.85
N GLY A 277 -17.66 20.93 -12.13
CA GLY A 277 -17.32 21.94 -13.15
C GLY A 277 -15.83 22.33 -13.17
N VAL A 278 -15.05 22.06 -12.10
CA VAL A 278 -13.60 22.31 -12.12
C VAL A 278 -12.93 21.22 -12.98
N LEU A 279 -12.21 21.65 -14.02
CA LEU A 279 -11.58 20.76 -15.02
C LEU A 279 -12.54 19.69 -15.60
N GLY A 280 -13.85 19.95 -15.63
CA GLY A 280 -14.84 19.01 -16.10
C GLY A 280 -15.31 18.00 -15.06
N GLY A 281 -15.08 18.24 -13.78
CA GLY A 281 -15.60 17.39 -12.70
C GLY A 281 -17.13 17.30 -12.69
N ASP A 282 -17.69 16.10 -12.58
CA ASP A 282 -19.13 15.85 -12.70
C ASP A 282 -19.89 16.05 -11.39
N TYR A 283 -19.23 15.86 -10.23
CA TYR A 283 -19.87 15.79 -8.93
C TYR A 283 -19.20 16.65 -7.87
N ASN A 284 -20.03 17.24 -6.98
CA ASN A 284 -19.56 17.77 -5.70
C ASN A 284 -19.68 16.66 -4.66
N PHE A 285 -18.62 16.42 -3.91
CA PHE A 285 -18.64 15.49 -2.79
C PHE A 285 -17.76 15.98 -1.64
N ASN A 286 -18.08 15.51 -0.44
CA ASN A 286 -17.29 15.75 0.77
C ASN A 286 -17.18 14.44 1.54
N ARG A 287 -15.96 13.94 1.66
CA ARG A 287 -15.66 12.69 2.36
C ARG A 287 -14.75 12.96 3.53
N THR A 288 -15.10 12.43 4.69
CA THR A 288 -14.26 12.48 5.89
C THR A 288 -13.96 11.06 6.33
N GLU A 289 -12.71 10.79 6.64
CA GLU A 289 -12.26 9.52 7.21
C GLU A 289 -11.34 9.77 8.39
N ALA A 290 -11.56 9.07 9.50
CA ALA A 290 -10.71 9.12 10.68
C ALA A 290 -10.27 7.70 11.04
N SER A 291 -9.01 7.54 11.46
CA SER A 291 -8.50 6.27 11.93
C SER A 291 -7.57 6.42 13.13
N VAL A 292 -7.56 5.40 13.96
CA VAL A 292 -6.66 5.28 15.11
C VAL A 292 -6.05 3.89 15.09
N TRP A 293 -4.74 3.82 15.22
CA TRP A 293 -4.02 2.57 15.38
C TRP A 293 -3.16 2.63 16.65
N LYS A 294 -3.13 1.51 17.42
CA LYS A 294 -2.30 1.39 18.63
C LYS A 294 -1.89 -0.06 18.87
N ARG A 295 -0.64 -0.25 19.26
CA ARG A 295 -0.12 -1.52 19.77
C ARG A 295 -0.03 -1.48 21.30
N PHE A 296 -0.48 -2.55 21.92
CA PHE A 296 -0.37 -2.80 23.36
C PHE A 296 0.53 -4.02 23.59
N TRP A 297 1.63 -3.82 24.30
CA TRP A 297 2.48 -4.90 24.76
C TRP A 297 1.92 -5.49 26.04
N LEU A 298 1.72 -6.79 26.05
CA LEU A 298 1.20 -7.48 27.22
C LEU A 298 2.35 -7.89 28.17
N PRO A 299 2.14 -7.84 29.50
CA PRO A 299 3.15 -8.21 30.49
C PRO A 299 3.47 -9.71 30.42
N ALA A 300 4.54 -10.13 31.10
CA ALA A 300 4.95 -11.52 31.23
C ALA A 300 5.09 -12.28 29.88
N SER A 301 5.51 -11.61 28.83
CA SER A 301 5.71 -12.20 27.49
C SER A 301 4.43 -12.79 26.87
N TRP A 302 3.26 -12.28 27.22
CA TRP A 302 2.00 -12.66 26.59
C TRP A 302 1.82 -12.09 25.19
N GLY A 303 2.85 -11.43 24.63
CA GLY A 303 2.85 -10.94 23.29
C GLY A 303 2.30 -9.51 23.15
N LYS A 304 1.52 -9.28 22.10
CA LYS A 304 1.01 -7.95 21.77
C LYS A 304 -0.38 -7.98 21.16
N ILE A 305 -1.13 -6.91 21.38
CA ILE A 305 -2.41 -6.66 20.71
C ILE A 305 -2.25 -5.43 19.82
N ASP A 306 -2.52 -5.57 18.53
CA ASP A 306 -2.66 -4.46 17.60
C ASP A 306 -4.15 -4.15 17.43
N CYS A 307 -4.53 -2.91 17.69
CA CYS A 307 -5.89 -2.40 17.56
C CYS A 307 -5.91 -1.32 16.47
N SER A 308 -6.83 -1.43 15.52
CA SER A 308 -7.10 -0.43 14.50
C SER A 308 -8.60 -0.16 14.46
N VAL A 309 -8.99 1.12 14.51
CA VAL A 309 -10.37 1.58 14.36
C VAL A 309 -10.38 2.62 13.25
N LYS A 310 -11.32 2.48 12.31
CA LYS A 310 -11.49 3.39 11.19
C LYS A 310 -12.97 3.70 11.03
N ALA A 311 -13.30 4.96 10.75
CA ALA A 311 -14.66 5.39 10.42
C ALA A 311 -14.62 6.45 9.32
N GLY A 312 -15.64 6.42 8.47
CA GLY A 312 -15.73 7.36 7.35
C GLY A 312 -17.17 7.66 6.95
N ALA A 313 -17.36 8.81 6.33
CA ALA A 313 -18.64 9.24 5.80
C ALA A 313 -18.48 10.04 4.51
N GLU A 314 -19.34 9.74 3.52
CA GLU A 314 -19.62 10.58 2.37
C GLU A 314 -20.85 11.43 2.68
N TRP A 315 -20.67 12.74 2.69
CA TRP A 315 -21.70 13.68 3.17
C TRP A 315 -22.70 14.08 2.07
N ASN A 316 -22.30 14.00 0.82
CA ASN A 316 -23.10 14.40 -0.32
C ASN A 316 -23.91 13.24 -0.89
N THR A 317 -24.81 13.57 -1.82
CA THR A 317 -25.47 12.59 -2.68
C THR A 317 -24.58 12.38 -3.89
N VAL A 318 -24.11 11.14 -4.07
CA VAL A 318 -23.14 10.76 -5.11
C VAL A 318 -23.49 9.42 -5.72
N PRO A 319 -23.13 9.17 -6.99
CA PRO A 319 -23.31 7.85 -7.60
C PRO A 319 -22.34 6.82 -7.00
N PHE A 320 -22.66 5.52 -7.19
CA PHE A 320 -21.92 4.44 -6.54
C PHE A 320 -20.39 4.41 -6.78
N PRO A 321 -19.83 4.87 -7.92
CA PRO A 321 -18.37 4.90 -8.09
C PRO A 321 -17.63 5.80 -7.11
N LEU A 322 -18.35 6.74 -6.48
CA LEU A 322 -17.83 7.65 -5.46
C LEU A 322 -18.16 7.22 -4.03
N LEU A 323 -18.96 6.17 -3.84
CA LEU A 323 -19.26 5.61 -2.53
C LEU A 323 -18.08 4.82 -1.97
N ILE A 324 -18.16 4.50 -0.69
CA ILE A 324 -17.11 3.80 0.05
C ILE A 324 -17.34 2.30 -0.05
N LEU A 325 -16.36 1.60 -0.57
CA LEU A 325 -16.33 0.14 -0.64
C LEU A 325 -15.50 -0.41 0.51
N PRO A 326 -15.97 -1.46 1.23
CA PRO A 326 -15.15 -2.16 2.20
C PRO A 326 -13.90 -2.76 1.55
N GLU A 327 -12.80 -2.76 2.27
CA GLU A 327 -11.52 -3.32 1.82
C GLU A 327 -11.59 -4.87 1.81
N ALA A 328 -12.10 -5.49 0.74
CA ALA A 328 -12.19 -6.94 0.63
C ALA A 328 -10.87 -7.56 0.18
N ASN A 329 -10.51 -8.67 0.82
CA ASN A 329 -9.39 -9.49 0.36
C ASN A 329 -9.88 -10.52 -0.65
N LEU A 330 -9.66 -10.25 -1.92
CA LEU A 330 -10.02 -11.16 -3.00
C LEU A 330 -8.87 -12.09 -3.42
N SER A 331 -7.72 -12.05 -2.72
CA SER A 331 -6.54 -12.88 -3.02
C SER A 331 -6.42 -14.06 -2.05
N TYR A 332 -5.61 -15.05 -2.41
CA TYR A 332 -5.27 -16.19 -1.54
C TYR A 332 -4.38 -15.80 -0.35
N ILE A 333 -3.75 -14.63 -0.39
CA ILE A 333 -2.85 -14.17 0.65
C ILE A 333 -3.56 -13.18 1.56
N THR A 334 -3.49 -13.42 2.87
CA THR A 334 -4.07 -12.53 3.86
C THR A 334 -3.38 -11.18 3.86
N GLN A 335 -4.12 -10.12 3.58
CA GLN A 335 -3.65 -8.74 3.65
C GLN A 335 -4.01 -8.12 5.01
N ARG A 336 -3.24 -7.11 5.39
CA ARG A 336 -3.56 -6.34 6.60
C ARG A 336 -4.79 -5.49 6.34
N GLU A 337 -5.66 -5.39 7.36
CA GLU A 337 -6.83 -4.49 7.38
C GLU A 337 -7.90 -4.78 6.31
N THR A 338 -7.85 -5.93 5.65
CA THR A 338 -8.86 -6.35 4.68
C THR A 338 -9.81 -7.41 5.25
N PHE A 339 -11.00 -7.49 4.71
CA PHE A 339 -12.04 -8.47 5.10
C PHE A 339 -12.03 -9.66 4.13
N ASN A 340 -11.86 -10.88 4.65
CA ASN A 340 -11.73 -12.09 3.83
C ASN A 340 -13.08 -12.73 3.44
N LEU A 341 -14.17 -12.29 4.08
CA LEU A 341 -15.52 -12.85 3.85
C LEU A 341 -16.41 -11.93 3.00
N ILE A 342 -15.86 -10.83 2.50
CA ILE A 342 -16.58 -9.89 1.64
C ILE A 342 -16.15 -10.13 0.19
N ASN A 343 -17.13 -10.21 -0.71
CA ASN A 343 -16.92 -10.32 -2.15
C ASN A 343 -16.70 -8.96 -2.82
N ASN A 344 -16.28 -9.00 -4.10
CA ASN A 344 -16.11 -7.80 -4.90
C ASN A 344 -17.44 -7.03 -5.01
N MET A 345 -17.42 -5.76 -4.63
CA MET A 345 -18.59 -4.85 -4.69
C MET A 345 -19.85 -5.38 -4.00
N GLU A 346 -19.71 -6.22 -2.97
CA GLU A 346 -20.85 -6.78 -2.24
C GLU A 346 -21.58 -5.74 -1.41
N PHE A 347 -20.83 -4.81 -0.80
CA PHE A 347 -21.37 -3.74 0.05
C PHE A 347 -20.93 -2.37 -0.48
N LEU A 348 -21.87 -1.43 -0.49
CA LEU A 348 -21.63 -0.03 -0.76
C LEU A 348 -22.10 0.79 0.44
N ASN A 349 -21.26 1.71 0.90
CA ASN A 349 -21.55 2.50 2.08
C ASN A 349 -21.37 3.98 1.79
N ASP A 350 -22.22 4.81 2.34
CA ASP A 350 -21.95 6.23 2.50
C ASP A 350 -21.45 6.56 3.90
N ARG A 351 -21.62 5.63 4.87
CA ARG A 351 -21.04 5.72 6.22
C ARG A 351 -20.58 4.34 6.65
N TYR A 352 -19.43 4.27 7.30
CA TYR A 352 -18.93 3.01 7.83
C TYR A 352 -18.10 3.24 9.11
N ALA A 353 -18.01 2.18 9.89
CA ALA A 353 -17.04 2.03 10.98
C ALA A 353 -16.48 0.62 10.94
N SER A 354 -15.18 0.49 11.12
CA SER A 354 -14.50 -0.81 11.15
C SER A 354 -13.54 -0.89 12.32
N MET A 355 -13.37 -2.11 12.84
CA MET A 355 -12.42 -2.42 13.90
C MET A 355 -11.64 -3.67 13.53
N SER A 356 -10.34 -3.66 13.76
CA SER A 356 -9.47 -4.80 13.62
C SER A 356 -8.65 -4.99 14.90
N LEU A 357 -8.75 -6.18 15.51
CA LEU A 357 -7.95 -6.59 16.63
C LEU A 357 -7.09 -7.78 16.22
N SER A 358 -5.78 -7.69 16.41
CA SER A 358 -4.86 -8.78 16.14
C SER A 358 -4.03 -9.07 17.38
N TYR A 359 -4.22 -10.24 17.96
CA TYR A 359 -3.47 -10.71 19.12
C TYR A 359 -2.42 -11.73 18.70
N ASP A 360 -1.14 -11.39 18.91
CA ASP A 360 0.01 -12.27 18.70
C ASP A 360 0.53 -12.71 20.07
N MET A 361 0.34 -13.99 20.41
CA MET A 361 0.74 -14.58 21.71
C MET A 361 2.23 -14.93 21.75
N ASN A 362 2.98 -14.69 20.70
CA ASN A 362 4.43 -14.93 20.62
C ASN A 362 4.84 -16.38 20.97
N GLY A 363 4.01 -17.36 20.65
CA GLY A 363 4.26 -18.77 20.92
C GLY A 363 4.05 -19.19 22.39
N LYS A 364 3.35 -18.38 23.18
CA LYS A 364 3.18 -18.61 24.63
C LYS A 364 2.57 -19.98 24.97
N LEU A 365 1.61 -20.44 24.17
CA LEU A 365 0.99 -21.76 24.33
C LEU A 365 1.78 -22.86 23.60
N PHE A 366 2.07 -22.65 22.32
CA PHE A 366 2.70 -23.68 21.48
C PHE A 366 4.11 -24.06 21.94
N ASN A 367 4.88 -23.12 22.49
CA ASN A 367 6.19 -23.43 23.06
C ASN A 367 6.15 -24.30 24.33
N ARG A 368 4.98 -24.52 24.92
CA ARG A 368 4.78 -25.44 26.08
C ARG A 368 4.48 -26.88 25.65
N ILE A 369 4.10 -27.09 24.39
CA ILE A 369 3.80 -28.41 23.83
C ILE A 369 5.07 -28.98 23.20
N PRO A 370 5.64 -30.09 23.71
CA PRO A 370 6.98 -30.59 23.34
C PRO A 370 7.19 -30.76 21.83
N LEU A 371 6.22 -31.32 21.11
CA LEU A 371 6.30 -31.54 19.66
C LEU A 371 6.16 -30.23 18.87
N ILE A 372 5.20 -29.38 19.24
CA ILE A 372 4.90 -28.13 18.55
C ILE A 372 6.02 -27.09 18.75
N LYS A 373 6.65 -27.08 19.91
CA LYS A 373 7.80 -26.23 20.23
C LYS A 373 8.90 -26.30 19.17
N ASN A 374 9.17 -27.50 18.64
CA ASN A 374 10.21 -27.70 17.62
C ASN A 374 9.85 -27.08 16.27
N LEU A 375 8.56 -26.89 15.98
CA LEU A 375 8.06 -26.24 14.75
C LEU A 375 8.15 -24.72 14.82
N LYS A 376 8.42 -24.14 16.01
CA LYS A 376 8.51 -22.69 16.27
C LYS A 376 7.27 -21.92 15.81
N TRP A 377 6.11 -22.55 15.82
CA TRP A 377 4.85 -21.93 15.47
C TRP A 377 4.43 -20.90 16.51
N ARG A 378 3.68 -19.88 16.05
CA ARG A 378 3.14 -18.82 16.91
C ARG A 378 1.65 -18.72 16.71
N GLU A 379 0.94 -18.53 17.82
CA GLU A 379 -0.49 -18.32 17.82
C GLU A 379 -0.81 -16.87 17.48
N MET A 380 -1.71 -16.67 16.53
CA MET A 380 -2.21 -15.35 16.18
C MET A 380 -3.73 -15.43 16.04
N PHE A 381 -4.43 -14.60 16.79
CA PHE A 381 -5.88 -14.45 16.73
C PHE A 381 -6.21 -13.09 16.12
N ARG A 382 -7.15 -13.09 15.19
CA ARG A 382 -7.56 -11.86 14.55
C ARG A 382 -9.07 -11.78 14.47
N VAL A 383 -9.62 -10.67 14.95
CA VAL A 383 -11.06 -10.35 14.88
C VAL A 383 -11.21 -9.04 14.13
N ARG A 384 -12.12 -9.02 13.17
CA ARG A 384 -12.47 -7.82 12.40
C ARG A 384 -13.97 -7.68 12.37
N ALA A 385 -14.43 -6.46 12.59
CA ALA A 385 -15.82 -6.08 12.50
C ALA A 385 -15.97 -4.88 11.54
N LEU A 386 -17.02 -4.92 10.75
CA LEU A 386 -17.42 -3.84 9.86
C LEU A 386 -18.89 -3.56 10.09
N TRP A 387 -19.22 -2.31 10.31
CA TRP A 387 -20.55 -1.77 10.21
C TRP A 387 -20.58 -0.76 9.07
N GLY A 388 -21.59 -0.83 8.23
CA GLY A 388 -21.76 0.09 7.11
C GLY A 388 -23.24 0.34 6.86
N THR A 389 -23.57 1.49 6.29
CA THR A 389 -24.91 1.84 5.88
C THR A 389 -24.89 2.63 4.59
N LEU A 390 -25.94 2.47 3.80
CA LEU A 390 -26.24 3.27 2.62
C LEU A 390 -27.54 3.99 2.87
N THR A 391 -27.47 5.29 3.04
CA THR A 391 -28.66 6.12 3.28
C THR A 391 -29.54 6.21 2.01
N ASP A 392 -30.82 6.45 2.21
CA ASP A 392 -31.79 6.48 1.11
C ASP A 392 -31.45 7.51 0.02
N LYS A 393 -30.77 8.60 0.37
CA LYS A 393 -30.31 9.62 -0.59
C LYS A 393 -29.30 9.12 -1.60
N ASN A 394 -28.48 8.12 -1.25
CA ASN A 394 -27.45 7.51 -2.08
C ASN A 394 -27.86 6.15 -2.66
N ASN A 395 -29.07 5.69 -2.33
CA ASN A 395 -29.61 4.43 -2.83
C ASN A 395 -30.54 4.69 -4.04
N PRO A 396 -30.15 4.31 -5.28
CA PRO A 396 -30.95 4.57 -6.47
C PRO A 396 -32.31 3.84 -6.49
N PHE A 397 -32.48 2.79 -5.68
CA PHE A 397 -33.74 2.07 -5.57
C PHE A 397 -34.73 2.74 -4.59
N LYS A 398 -34.27 3.67 -3.76
CA LYS A 398 -35.08 4.41 -2.82
C LYS A 398 -35.18 5.89 -3.14
N SER A 399 -34.21 6.42 -3.89
CA SER A 399 -34.16 7.80 -4.33
C SER A 399 -34.59 7.92 -5.79
N ASN A 400 -35.40 8.92 -6.11
CA ASN A 400 -35.77 9.27 -7.50
C ASN A 400 -34.74 10.19 -8.18
N ASN A 401 -33.55 10.34 -7.62
CA ASN A 401 -32.51 11.20 -8.18
C ASN A 401 -31.91 10.58 -9.45
N PRO A 402 -32.05 11.21 -10.62
CA PRO A 402 -31.55 10.68 -11.88
C PRO A 402 -30.02 10.73 -12.01
N ASP A 403 -29.33 11.52 -11.17
CA ASP A 403 -27.86 11.63 -11.16
C ASP A 403 -27.18 10.45 -10.46
N LEU A 404 -27.95 9.62 -9.76
CA LEU A 404 -27.45 8.37 -9.21
C LEU A 404 -27.31 7.31 -10.31
N PHE A 405 -26.43 6.34 -10.07
CA PHE A 405 -26.30 5.19 -10.96
C PHE A 405 -26.89 3.94 -10.31
N ARG A 406 -27.52 3.11 -11.11
CA ARG A 406 -27.98 1.79 -10.70
C ARG A 406 -26.78 0.90 -10.39
N PHE A 407 -26.88 0.12 -9.32
CA PHE A 407 -25.79 -0.75 -8.92
C PHE A 407 -25.68 -1.98 -9.83
N PRO A 408 -24.48 -2.40 -10.20
CA PRO A 408 -24.28 -3.67 -10.86
C PRO A 408 -24.45 -4.80 -9.82
N THR A 409 -25.67 -5.29 -9.65
CA THR A 409 -25.96 -6.37 -8.70
C THR A 409 -25.78 -7.73 -9.36
N ARG A 410 -25.21 -8.71 -8.63
CA ARG A 410 -25.00 -10.06 -9.15
C ARG A 410 -26.33 -10.81 -9.37
N ASP A 411 -27.34 -10.55 -8.55
CA ASP A 411 -28.66 -11.20 -8.56
C ASP A 411 -29.82 -10.21 -8.39
N GLY A 412 -29.62 -8.92 -8.70
CA GLY A 412 -30.64 -7.89 -8.52
C GLY A 412 -30.93 -7.55 -7.06
N LYS A 413 -30.19 -8.12 -6.10
CA LYS A 413 -30.30 -7.82 -4.67
C LYS A 413 -29.00 -7.20 -4.16
N PHE A 414 -29.12 -6.00 -3.63
CA PHE A 414 -28.09 -5.37 -2.85
C PHE A 414 -28.28 -5.81 -1.39
N THR A 415 -27.30 -6.48 -0.81
CA THR A 415 -27.31 -6.71 0.63
C THR A 415 -26.77 -5.47 1.31
N SER A 416 -27.68 -4.73 1.95
CA SER A 416 -27.34 -3.60 2.82
C SER A 416 -26.73 -4.08 4.13
#